data_207b35afa6645f6a0524f452a8d29ff0
#
_entry.id   207b35afa6645f6a0524f452a8d29ff0
#
_cell.length_a   1.000
_cell.length_b   1.000
_cell.length_c   1.000
_cell.angle_alpha   90.00
_cell.angle_beta   90.00
_cell.angle_gamma   90.00
#
_symmetry.space_group_name_H-M   'P 1'
#
loop_
_entity.id
_entity.type
_entity.pdbx_description
1 polymer ?
#
loop_
_entity_poly.entity_id
_entity_poly.type
_entity_poly.pdbx_seq_one_letter_code
_entity_poly.pdbx_strand_id
1 'polypeptide(L)'
;MPAPLHFPHAEVFIETGHGAGGTFEEVLTAPYHYADLHTVECDPAVVARAKSRFGGDPRVHIHHGSSPDVLQQFCDPNRSTVFWLDAHFSGGLYGAQDTDPSFGECPLLAELAVIRSFQWRVAPQIFIDDAPLFLGGPYYREYAACDPAQWPSLEAIRKALPPGYRVTVGRQWRPLRALSNLPYIGRKRYLRCVAEST
;
A
#
# COMPACT_ATOMS: atom_id res chain seq x y z
N MET A 1 -17.59 4.06 11.33
CA MET A 1 -17.26 4.60 9.98
C MET A 1 -16.84 3.39 9.16
N PRO A 2 -17.23 3.29 7.89
CA PRO A 2 -16.72 2.21 7.05
C PRO A 2 -15.20 2.28 7.02
N ALA A 3 -14.54 1.10 7.02
CA ALA A 3 -13.10 1.03 6.90
C ALA A 3 -12.66 1.73 5.60
N PRO A 4 -11.49 2.40 5.57
CA PRO A 4 -11.07 3.23 4.44
C PRO A 4 -10.98 2.45 3.13
N LEU A 5 -10.86 1.13 3.20
CA LEU A 5 -10.70 0.23 2.06
C LEU A 5 -12.01 -0.42 1.58
N HIS A 6 -13.17 0.01 2.11
CA HIS A 6 -14.46 -0.48 1.66
C HIS A 6 -14.96 0.29 0.44
N PHE A 7 -14.79 -0.29 -0.73
CA PHE A 7 -15.30 0.22 -2.00
C PHE A 7 -16.23 -0.84 -2.62
N PRO A 8 -17.56 -0.71 -2.46
CA PRO A 8 -18.52 -1.76 -2.84
C PRO A 8 -18.54 -2.08 -4.34
N HIS A 9 -17.95 -1.22 -5.15
CA HIS A 9 -17.90 -1.40 -6.62
C HIS A 9 -16.49 -1.67 -7.14
N ALA A 10 -15.49 -1.79 -6.24
CA ALA A 10 -14.13 -2.12 -6.68
C ALA A 10 -13.98 -3.63 -6.85
N GLU A 11 -13.35 -4.02 -7.94
CA GLU A 11 -13.17 -5.42 -8.33
C GLU A 11 -11.81 -5.95 -7.90
N VAL A 12 -10.80 -5.09 -7.86
CA VAL A 12 -9.41 -5.47 -7.59
C VAL A 12 -8.86 -4.67 -6.42
N PHE A 13 -8.20 -5.36 -5.50
CA PHE A 13 -7.39 -4.76 -4.45
C PHE A 13 -5.92 -5.09 -4.69
N ILE A 14 -5.05 -4.09 -4.64
CA ILE A 14 -3.61 -4.24 -4.83
C ILE A 14 -2.88 -3.59 -3.66
N GLU A 15 -2.14 -4.41 -2.90
CA GLU A 15 -1.24 -3.97 -1.85
C GLU A 15 0.21 -4.06 -2.33
N THR A 16 1.03 -3.06 -2.03
CA THR A 16 2.49 -3.13 -2.13
C THR A 16 3.09 -3.10 -0.74
N GLY A 17 4.10 -3.97 -0.47
CA GLY A 17 4.65 -4.15 0.86
C GLY A 17 3.72 -4.98 1.76
N HIS A 18 3.87 -6.31 1.71
CA HIS A 18 3.02 -7.22 2.50
C HIS A 18 3.32 -7.18 4.01
N GLY A 19 4.60 -7.12 4.36
CA GLY A 19 5.07 -7.10 5.74
C GLY A 19 4.47 -8.23 6.61
N ALA A 20 3.72 -7.86 7.66
CA ALA A 20 3.00 -8.80 8.51
C ALA A 20 1.66 -9.27 7.94
N GLY A 21 1.18 -8.70 6.85
CA GLY A 21 -0.08 -9.03 6.19
C GLY A 21 -1.33 -8.54 6.89
N GLY A 22 -1.21 -7.57 7.78
CA GLY A 22 -2.34 -7.08 8.57
C GLY A 22 -3.43 -6.39 7.75
N THR A 23 -3.04 -5.54 6.82
CA THR A 23 -3.98 -4.86 5.89
C THR A 23 -4.61 -5.86 4.95
N PHE A 24 -3.80 -6.78 4.41
CA PHE A 24 -4.28 -7.82 3.50
C PHE A 24 -5.30 -8.76 4.16
N GLU A 25 -5.03 -9.20 5.40
CA GLU A 25 -5.97 -10.02 6.19
C GLU A 25 -7.28 -9.27 6.47
N GLU A 26 -7.21 -7.97 6.80
CA GLU A 26 -8.40 -7.14 7.02
C GLU A 26 -9.25 -7.10 5.76
N VAL A 27 -8.65 -6.87 4.59
CA VAL A 27 -9.38 -6.82 3.32
C VAL A 27 -9.93 -8.18 2.90
N LEU A 28 -9.19 -9.26 3.15
CA LEU A 28 -9.61 -10.61 2.81
C LEU A 28 -10.80 -11.09 3.66
N THR A 29 -10.84 -10.72 4.96
CA THR A 29 -11.82 -11.21 5.94
C THR A 29 -13.02 -10.28 6.15
N ALA A 30 -12.91 -9.00 5.78
CA ALA A 30 -14.00 -8.04 5.88
C ALA A 30 -15.10 -8.33 4.84
N PRO A 31 -16.28 -7.71 4.96
CA PRO A 31 -17.35 -7.85 3.97
C PRO A 31 -17.03 -7.15 2.65
N TYR A 32 -15.78 -7.23 2.23
CA TYR A 32 -15.29 -6.70 0.97
C TYR A 32 -15.41 -7.79 -0.10
N HIS A 33 -15.90 -7.42 -1.28
CA HIS A 33 -16.18 -8.37 -2.35
C HIS A 33 -15.23 -8.15 -3.54
N TYR A 34 -13.93 -8.01 -3.24
CA TYR A 34 -12.92 -8.00 -4.30
C TYR A 34 -12.87 -9.35 -5.00
N ALA A 35 -12.92 -9.32 -6.33
CA ALA A 35 -12.78 -10.52 -7.15
C ALA A 35 -11.32 -11.01 -7.16
N ASP A 36 -10.37 -10.07 -7.11
CA ASP A 36 -8.94 -10.38 -7.05
C ASP A 36 -8.25 -9.51 -5.99
N LEU A 37 -7.37 -10.14 -5.22
CA LEU A 37 -6.54 -9.50 -4.21
C LEU A 37 -5.07 -9.79 -4.52
N HIS A 38 -4.33 -8.75 -4.86
CA HIS A 38 -2.91 -8.85 -5.14
C HIS A 38 -2.10 -8.25 -3.99
N THR A 39 -1.01 -8.91 -3.61
CA THR A 39 0.01 -8.34 -2.74
C THR A 39 1.40 -8.56 -3.32
N VAL A 40 2.25 -7.55 -3.24
CA VAL A 40 3.63 -7.57 -3.74
C VAL A 40 4.59 -7.44 -2.57
N GLU A 41 5.64 -8.27 -2.56
CA GLU A 41 6.64 -8.27 -1.49
C GLU A 41 8.03 -8.61 -2.06
N CYS A 42 9.06 -7.91 -1.64
CA CYS A 42 10.42 -8.12 -2.10
C CYS A 42 11.19 -9.16 -1.28
N ASP A 43 10.87 -9.36 0.00
CA ASP A 43 11.51 -10.38 0.84
C ASP A 43 10.94 -11.77 0.57
N PRO A 44 11.76 -12.74 0.09
CA PRO A 44 11.28 -14.08 -0.23
C PRO A 44 10.76 -14.85 0.98
N ALA A 45 11.24 -14.56 2.20
CA ALA A 45 10.76 -15.21 3.41
C ALA A 45 9.37 -14.67 3.80
N VAL A 46 9.11 -13.38 3.59
CA VAL A 46 7.78 -12.78 3.77
C VAL A 46 6.81 -13.35 2.73
N VAL A 47 7.23 -13.46 1.47
CA VAL A 47 6.44 -14.08 0.39
C VAL A 47 6.05 -15.52 0.74
N ALA A 48 7.00 -16.32 1.25
CA ALA A 48 6.73 -17.70 1.65
C ALA A 48 5.69 -17.79 2.77
N ARG A 49 5.79 -16.90 3.78
CA ARG A 49 4.80 -16.82 4.86
C ARG A 49 3.42 -16.40 4.34
N ALA A 50 3.36 -15.40 3.47
CA ALA A 50 2.13 -14.94 2.84
C ALA A 50 1.43 -16.07 2.06
N LYS A 51 2.19 -16.81 1.23
CA LYS A 51 1.68 -17.97 0.47
C LYS A 51 1.15 -19.07 1.38
N SER A 52 1.85 -19.37 2.47
CA SER A 52 1.39 -20.37 3.46
C SER A 52 0.09 -19.94 4.15
N ARG A 53 -0.07 -18.64 4.41
CA ARG A 53 -1.22 -18.12 5.16
C ARG A 53 -2.44 -17.87 4.30
N PHE A 54 -2.25 -17.33 3.11
CA PHE A 54 -3.33 -16.79 2.28
C PHE A 54 -3.50 -17.50 0.93
N GLY A 55 -2.53 -18.29 0.49
CA GLY A 55 -2.52 -18.90 -0.84
C GLY A 55 -3.60 -19.96 -1.10
N GLY A 56 -4.41 -20.30 -0.09
CA GLY A 56 -5.56 -21.20 -0.26
C GLY A 56 -6.84 -20.54 -0.79
N ASP A 57 -6.92 -19.21 -0.82
CA ASP A 57 -8.06 -18.48 -1.39
C ASP A 57 -7.80 -18.23 -2.89
N PRO A 58 -8.66 -18.69 -3.80
CA PRO A 58 -8.45 -18.55 -5.25
C PRO A 58 -8.41 -17.11 -5.74
N ARG A 59 -8.88 -16.15 -4.97
CA ARG A 59 -8.83 -14.72 -5.29
C ARG A 59 -7.46 -14.10 -4.99
N VAL A 60 -6.60 -14.80 -4.22
CA VAL A 60 -5.35 -14.25 -3.69
C VAL A 60 -4.18 -14.53 -4.62
N HIS A 61 -3.50 -13.46 -5.01
CA HIS A 61 -2.32 -13.48 -5.86
C HIS A 61 -1.13 -12.83 -5.11
N ILE A 62 -0.11 -13.62 -4.79
CA ILE A 62 1.06 -13.17 -4.04
C ILE A 62 2.25 -13.13 -4.98
N HIS A 63 2.78 -11.93 -5.20
CA HIS A 63 3.86 -11.64 -6.13
C HIS A 63 5.17 -11.39 -5.37
N HIS A 64 6.25 -12.01 -5.86
CA HIS A 64 7.60 -11.76 -5.35
C HIS A 64 8.33 -10.81 -6.29
N GLY A 65 8.85 -9.73 -5.75
CA GLY A 65 9.68 -8.78 -6.47
C GLY A 65 9.49 -7.35 -5.99
N SER A 66 10.20 -6.44 -6.65
CA SER A 66 10.04 -5.01 -6.45
C SER A 66 8.70 -4.53 -6.98
N SER A 67 7.97 -3.75 -6.18
CA SER A 67 6.62 -3.35 -6.55
C SER A 67 6.53 -2.55 -7.85
N PRO A 68 7.43 -1.61 -8.18
CA PRO A 68 7.37 -0.91 -9.46
C PRO A 68 7.52 -1.84 -10.67
N ASP A 69 8.36 -2.87 -10.54
CA ASP A 69 8.63 -3.80 -11.66
C ASP A 69 7.49 -4.81 -11.86
N VAL A 70 6.81 -5.16 -10.77
CA VAL A 70 5.79 -6.21 -10.79
C VAL A 70 4.38 -5.66 -11.07
N LEU A 71 4.06 -4.46 -10.59
CA LEU A 71 2.72 -3.84 -10.74
C LEU A 71 2.20 -3.84 -12.19
N GLN A 72 3.06 -3.54 -13.17
CA GLN A 72 2.66 -3.47 -14.58
C GLN A 72 2.19 -4.81 -15.15
N GLN A 73 2.49 -5.94 -14.49
CA GLN A 73 2.17 -7.27 -14.99
C GLN A 73 0.70 -7.66 -14.74
N PHE A 74 0.03 -7.03 -13.77
CA PHE A 74 -1.34 -7.39 -13.38
C PHE A 74 -2.29 -6.20 -13.19
N CYS A 75 -1.84 -4.96 -13.41
CA CYS A 75 -2.72 -3.82 -13.49
C CYS A 75 -3.60 -3.91 -14.75
N ASP A 76 -4.92 -3.91 -14.55
CA ASP A 76 -5.89 -3.84 -15.65
C ASP A 76 -6.65 -2.50 -15.61
N PRO A 77 -6.41 -1.60 -16.58
CA PRO A 77 -7.04 -0.29 -16.59
C PRO A 77 -8.56 -0.33 -16.87
N ASN A 78 -9.11 -1.49 -17.25
CA ASN A 78 -10.55 -1.65 -17.46
C ASN A 78 -11.31 -2.03 -16.19
N ARG A 79 -10.61 -2.42 -15.12
CA ARG A 79 -11.20 -2.86 -13.85
C ARG A 79 -11.10 -1.78 -12.78
N SER A 80 -12.15 -1.68 -11.97
CA SER A 80 -12.14 -0.77 -10.82
C SER A 80 -11.19 -1.27 -9.74
N THR A 81 -10.13 -0.50 -9.48
CA THR A 81 -9.00 -0.91 -8.64
C THR A 81 -8.80 0.00 -7.44
N VAL A 82 -8.49 -0.61 -6.30
CA VAL A 82 -8.01 0.05 -5.09
C VAL A 82 -6.55 -0.31 -4.88
N PHE A 83 -5.68 0.69 -4.79
CA PHE A 83 -4.28 0.55 -4.42
C PHE A 83 -4.07 0.91 -2.94
N TRP A 84 -3.32 0.07 -2.23
CA TRP A 84 -2.74 0.34 -0.93
C TRP A 84 -1.22 0.28 -1.06
N LEU A 85 -0.57 1.45 -1.11
CA LEU A 85 0.86 1.57 -1.33
C LEU A 85 1.58 1.68 0.02
N ASP A 86 2.30 0.63 0.40
CA ASP A 86 2.96 0.46 1.71
C ASP A 86 4.36 -0.18 1.57
N ALA A 87 4.91 -0.22 0.34
CA ALA A 87 6.23 -0.80 0.04
C ALA A 87 7.35 0.18 0.35
N HIS A 88 7.67 0.35 1.62
CA HIS A 88 8.76 1.22 2.05
C HIS A 88 9.59 0.54 3.14
N PHE A 89 10.77 1.08 3.43
CA PHE A 89 11.64 0.62 4.50
C PHE A 89 10.91 0.64 5.85
N SER A 90 10.86 -0.50 6.52
CA SER A 90 10.17 -0.67 7.79
C SER A 90 11.12 -0.72 8.99
N GLY A 91 12.42 -0.46 8.77
CA GLY A 91 13.43 -0.58 9.81
C GLY A 91 13.83 -2.03 10.11
N GLY A 92 13.63 -2.97 9.16
CA GLY A 92 13.93 -4.38 9.33
C GLY A 92 12.90 -5.15 10.16
N LEU A 93 11.69 -4.59 10.35
CA LEU A 93 10.66 -5.18 11.21
C LEU A 93 10.09 -6.50 10.67
N TYR A 94 10.01 -6.66 9.35
CA TYR A 94 9.25 -7.75 8.75
C TYR A 94 10.10 -8.78 8.03
N GLY A 95 11.28 -8.40 7.53
CA GLY A 95 12.17 -9.28 6.79
C GLY A 95 13.61 -8.80 6.75
N ALA A 96 14.50 -9.60 6.17
CA ALA A 96 15.91 -9.24 5.99
C ALA A 96 16.14 -8.35 4.77
N GLN A 97 15.29 -8.49 3.75
CA GLN A 97 15.27 -7.66 2.56
C GLN A 97 14.07 -6.71 2.61
N ASP A 98 14.23 -5.62 3.33
CA ASP A 98 13.14 -4.70 3.66
C ASP A 98 12.82 -3.71 2.53
N THR A 99 13.71 -3.58 1.52
CA THR A 99 13.51 -2.76 0.32
C THR A 99 14.31 -3.31 -0.87
N ASP A 100 13.95 -2.86 -2.07
CA ASP A 100 14.79 -3.02 -3.25
C ASP A 100 15.79 -1.86 -3.32
N PRO A 101 17.12 -2.13 -3.28
CA PRO A 101 18.15 -1.09 -3.32
C PRO A 101 18.05 -0.14 -4.53
N SER A 102 17.43 -0.57 -5.63
CA SER A 102 17.24 0.24 -6.84
C SER A 102 16.33 1.45 -6.61
N PHE A 103 15.46 1.38 -5.59
CA PHE A 103 14.48 2.41 -5.27
C PHE A 103 14.73 3.09 -3.91
N GLY A 104 15.84 2.77 -3.23
CA GLY A 104 16.14 3.29 -1.90
C GLY A 104 15.12 2.83 -0.84
N GLU A 105 14.83 3.70 0.12
CA GLU A 105 13.89 3.38 1.20
C GLU A 105 12.41 3.44 0.79
N CYS A 106 12.08 4.10 -0.33
CA CYS A 106 10.68 4.34 -0.69
C CYS A 106 10.47 4.30 -2.21
N PRO A 107 9.90 3.21 -2.76
CA PRO A 107 9.64 3.07 -4.19
C PRO A 107 8.40 3.86 -4.68
N LEU A 108 7.71 4.58 -3.80
CA LEU A 108 6.41 5.19 -4.04
C LEU A 108 6.31 6.01 -5.34
N LEU A 109 7.33 6.83 -5.67
CA LEU A 109 7.27 7.64 -6.90
C LEU A 109 7.33 6.77 -8.15
N ALA A 110 8.08 5.66 -8.11
CA ALA A 110 8.15 4.71 -9.20
C ALA A 110 6.83 3.93 -9.34
N GLU A 111 6.21 3.52 -8.24
CA GLU A 111 4.87 2.91 -8.23
C GLU A 111 3.82 3.84 -8.83
N LEU A 112 3.80 5.11 -8.41
CA LEU A 112 2.90 6.11 -8.96
C LEU A 112 3.13 6.37 -10.45
N ALA A 113 4.39 6.31 -10.91
CA ALA A 113 4.73 6.42 -12.32
C ALA A 113 4.16 5.25 -13.12
N VAL A 114 4.23 4.03 -12.60
CA VAL A 114 3.60 2.85 -13.21
C VAL A 114 2.08 3.03 -13.27
N ILE A 115 1.44 3.36 -12.16
CA ILE A 115 -0.02 3.56 -12.11
C ILE A 115 -0.45 4.67 -13.09
N ARG A 116 0.30 5.76 -13.16
CA ARG A 116 0.02 6.88 -14.07
C ARG A 116 0.21 6.51 -15.55
N SER A 117 1.03 5.53 -15.88
CA SER A 117 1.28 5.14 -17.28
C SER A 117 0.07 4.46 -17.94
N PHE A 118 -0.87 3.95 -17.15
CA PHE A 118 -2.07 3.32 -17.67
C PHE A 118 -3.17 4.35 -17.99
N GLN A 119 -3.95 4.07 -19.03
CA GLN A 119 -5.16 4.84 -19.37
C GLN A 119 -6.38 4.21 -18.68
N TRP A 120 -6.59 4.55 -17.44
CA TRP A 120 -7.67 4.00 -16.62
C TRP A 120 -9.05 4.41 -17.16
N ARG A 121 -9.91 3.42 -17.44
CA ARG A 121 -11.33 3.66 -17.77
C ARG A 121 -12.13 4.06 -16.52
N VAL A 122 -11.77 3.48 -15.37
CA VAL A 122 -12.29 3.86 -14.07
C VAL A 122 -11.10 4.31 -13.23
N ALA A 123 -11.10 5.57 -12.82
CA ALA A 123 -10.02 6.15 -12.04
C ALA A 123 -9.80 5.33 -10.75
N PRO A 124 -8.61 4.77 -10.51
CA PRO A 124 -8.34 3.95 -9.33
C PRO A 124 -8.40 4.78 -8.04
N GLN A 125 -8.76 4.14 -6.95
CA GLN A 125 -8.60 4.71 -5.61
C GLN A 125 -7.19 4.40 -5.13
N ILE A 126 -6.42 5.41 -4.74
CA ILE A 126 -5.03 5.25 -4.30
C ILE A 126 -4.92 5.68 -2.85
N PHE A 127 -4.41 4.78 -2.01
CA PHE A 127 -4.08 5.02 -0.62
C PHE A 127 -2.59 4.81 -0.43
N ILE A 128 -1.95 5.69 0.32
CA ILE A 128 -0.52 5.62 0.66
C ILE A 128 -0.44 5.56 2.17
N ASP A 129 0.09 4.48 2.72
CA ASP A 129 0.18 4.30 4.18
C ASP A 129 1.21 5.25 4.79
N ASP A 130 1.22 5.30 6.10
CA ASP A 130 2.18 6.05 6.92
C ASP A 130 2.37 7.52 6.51
N ALA A 131 1.25 8.23 6.29
CA ALA A 131 1.22 9.64 5.91
C ALA A 131 2.18 10.58 6.68
N PRO A 132 2.50 10.38 7.97
CA PRO A 132 3.46 11.22 8.68
C PRO A 132 4.85 11.26 8.03
N LEU A 133 5.29 10.19 7.36
CA LEU A 133 6.57 10.13 6.68
C LEU A 133 6.68 11.15 5.53
N PHE A 134 5.54 11.46 4.90
CA PHE A 134 5.43 12.39 3.76
C PHE A 134 5.02 13.80 4.17
N LEU A 135 4.63 14.00 5.44
CA LEU A 135 4.14 15.27 5.97
C LEU A 135 5.16 15.98 6.88
N GLY A 136 6.40 15.49 6.94
CA GLY A 136 7.44 16.07 7.79
C GLY A 136 7.30 15.74 9.28
N GLY A 137 6.69 14.60 9.59
CA GLY A 137 6.54 14.10 10.97
C GLY A 137 5.24 14.51 11.69
N PRO A 138 5.10 14.21 12.98
CA PRO A 138 6.06 13.42 13.77
C PRO A 138 6.18 11.99 13.28
N TYR A 139 7.41 11.49 13.17
CA TYR A 139 7.68 10.13 12.77
C TYR A 139 7.38 9.15 13.91
N TYR A 140 6.93 7.96 13.56
CA TYR A 140 6.81 6.88 14.51
C TYR A 140 8.20 6.41 14.97
N ARG A 141 8.29 5.90 16.18
CA ARG A 141 9.58 5.48 16.78
C ARG A 141 10.24 4.36 15.98
N GLU A 142 9.44 3.49 15.36
CA GLU A 142 9.90 2.41 14.48
C GLU A 142 10.65 2.90 13.24
N TYR A 143 10.37 4.12 12.79
CA TYR A 143 11.05 4.76 11.65
C TYR A 143 12.26 5.62 12.03
N ALA A 144 12.77 5.47 13.25
CA ALA A 144 13.97 6.22 13.69
C ALA A 144 15.23 5.90 12.87
N ALA A 145 15.24 4.75 12.18
CA ALA A 145 16.34 4.33 11.31
C ALA A 145 16.19 4.82 9.84
N CYS A 146 15.02 5.39 9.47
CA CYS A 146 14.78 5.90 8.13
C CYS A 146 15.58 7.17 7.86
N ASP A 147 16.07 7.31 6.63
CA ASP A 147 16.66 8.55 6.13
C ASP A 147 15.57 9.41 5.45
N PRO A 148 15.10 10.51 6.11
CA PRO A 148 14.05 11.35 5.54
C PRO A 148 14.37 11.94 4.16
N ALA A 149 15.64 12.01 3.78
CA ALA A 149 16.06 12.51 2.47
C ALA A 149 15.69 11.56 1.32
N GLN A 150 15.44 10.28 1.62
CA GLN A 150 15.04 9.26 0.65
C GLN A 150 13.52 9.19 0.46
N TRP A 151 12.76 9.97 1.22
CA TRP A 151 11.30 9.95 1.17
C TRP A 151 10.75 11.11 0.35
N PRO A 152 9.79 10.86 -0.54
CA PRO A 152 9.24 11.92 -1.36
C PRO A 152 8.43 12.93 -0.53
N SER A 153 8.54 14.21 -0.89
CA SER A 153 7.67 15.23 -0.33
C SER A 153 6.22 15.06 -0.81
N LEU A 154 5.26 15.60 -0.05
CA LEU A 154 3.86 15.62 -0.47
C LEU A 154 3.66 16.31 -1.84
N GLU A 155 4.48 17.29 -2.18
CA GLU A 155 4.44 17.96 -3.48
C GLU A 155 4.92 17.01 -4.59
N ALA A 156 5.99 16.23 -4.36
CA ALA A 156 6.46 15.23 -5.31
C ALA A 156 5.39 14.16 -5.55
N ILE A 157 4.73 13.69 -4.49
CA ILE A 157 3.59 12.75 -4.58
C ILE A 157 2.47 13.33 -5.44
N ARG A 158 2.04 14.58 -5.18
CA ARG A 158 0.99 15.24 -5.98
C ARG A 158 1.33 15.33 -7.46
N LYS A 159 2.60 15.61 -7.78
CA LYS A 159 3.07 15.68 -9.18
C LYS A 159 3.13 14.29 -9.85
N ALA A 160 3.41 13.25 -9.09
CA ALA A 160 3.51 11.88 -9.58
C ALA A 160 2.14 11.22 -9.84
N LEU A 161 1.10 11.63 -9.13
CA LEU A 161 -0.25 11.12 -9.30
C LEU A 161 -0.80 11.37 -10.72
N PRO A 162 -1.76 10.55 -11.19
CA PRO A 162 -2.48 10.87 -12.42
C PRO A 162 -3.11 12.27 -12.36
N PRO A 163 -3.26 12.97 -13.50
CA PRO A 163 -3.90 14.28 -13.53
C PRO A 163 -5.30 14.29 -12.91
N GLY A 164 -5.67 15.36 -12.23
CA GLY A 164 -6.98 15.51 -11.61
C GLY A 164 -7.14 14.79 -10.27
N TYR A 165 -6.05 14.31 -9.65
CA TYR A 165 -6.13 13.71 -8.33
C TYR A 165 -5.92 14.73 -7.21
N ARG A 166 -6.77 14.65 -6.19
CA ARG A 166 -6.65 15.40 -4.93
C ARG A 166 -6.14 14.48 -3.82
N VAL A 167 -5.18 14.99 -3.02
CA VAL A 167 -4.62 14.29 -1.87
C VAL A 167 -5.24 14.83 -0.59
N THR A 168 -5.78 13.94 0.24
CA THR A 168 -6.30 14.23 1.58
C THR A 168 -5.68 13.31 2.61
N VAL A 169 -5.66 13.72 3.88
CA VAL A 169 -5.16 12.88 4.98
C VAL A 169 -6.32 12.16 5.62
N GLY A 170 -6.32 10.85 5.54
CA GLY A 170 -7.25 9.97 6.25
C GLY A 170 -6.70 9.49 7.60
N ARG A 171 -7.58 8.95 8.44
CA ARG A 171 -7.23 8.34 9.73
C ARG A 171 -7.98 7.02 9.86
N GLN A 172 -7.25 5.97 10.20
CA GLN A 172 -7.82 4.64 10.45
C GLN A 172 -7.70 4.30 11.93
N TRP A 173 -8.78 3.82 12.51
CA TRP A 173 -8.75 3.14 13.80
C TRP A 173 -8.44 1.66 13.55
N ARG A 174 -7.32 1.17 14.05
CA ARG A 174 -7.10 -0.28 14.12
C ARG A 174 -7.70 -0.80 15.43
N PRO A 175 -8.54 -1.84 15.40
CA PRO A 175 -9.00 -2.50 16.61
C PRO A 175 -7.82 -3.11 17.35
N LEU A 176 -7.86 -3.07 18.69
CA LEU A 176 -6.82 -3.56 19.61
C LEU A 176 -6.35 -5.01 19.38
N ARG A 177 -7.08 -5.82 18.61
CA ARG A 177 -6.72 -7.21 18.31
C ARG A 177 -5.51 -7.38 17.38
N ALA A 178 -5.13 -6.36 16.63
CA ALA A 178 -3.91 -6.38 15.81
C ALA A 178 -2.63 -6.09 16.62
N LEU A 179 -2.76 -5.89 17.94
CA LEU A 179 -1.73 -5.33 18.81
C LEU A 179 -1.04 -6.36 19.72
N SER A 180 -1.11 -7.67 19.41
CA SER A 180 -0.55 -8.66 20.32
C SER A 180 0.97 -8.58 20.54
N ASN A 181 1.70 -7.77 19.74
CA ASN A 181 3.17 -7.67 19.90
C ASN A 181 3.80 -6.29 19.63
N LEU A 182 3.03 -5.21 19.43
CA LEU A 182 3.63 -3.89 19.22
C LEU A 182 3.04 -2.84 20.20
N PRO A 183 3.88 -1.99 20.80
CA PRO A 183 3.46 -1.00 21.79
C PRO A 183 2.76 0.22 21.18
N TYR A 184 2.05 0.06 20.06
CA TYR A 184 1.47 1.18 19.33
C TYR A 184 -0.04 1.23 19.47
N ILE A 185 -0.52 2.06 20.37
CA ILE A 185 -1.93 2.50 20.45
C ILE A 185 -2.00 3.85 19.73
N GLY A 186 -2.24 3.82 18.39
CA GLY A 186 -2.29 5.05 17.61
C GLY A 186 -3.25 4.97 16.44
N ARG A 187 -3.76 6.13 16.00
CA ARG A 187 -4.52 6.26 14.77
C ARG A 187 -3.53 6.24 13.60
N LYS A 188 -3.48 5.15 12.83
CA LYS A 188 -2.76 5.19 11.56
C LYS A 188 -3.29 6.30 10.68
N ARG A 189 -2.41 7.02 10.04
CA ARG A 189 -2.72 8.09 9.07
C ARG A 189 -2.22 7.66 7.71
N TYR A 190 -3.05 7.83 6.72
CA TYR A 190 -2.74 7.53 5.32
C TYR A 190 -3.06 8.74 4.44
N LEU A 191 -2.44 8.81 3.26
CA LEU A 191 -2.86 9.73 2.22
C LEU A 191 -3.91 9.04 1.35
N ARG A 192 -5.03 9.71 1.15
CA ARG A 192 -6.08 9.30 0.23
C ARG A 192 -6.03 10.17 -1.02
N CYS A 193 -5.81 9.53 -2.16
CA CYS A 193 -5.72 10.18 -3.45
C CYS A 193 -6.93 9.76 -4.28
N VAL A 194 -7.79 10.71 -4.62
CA VAL A 194 -9.02 10.48 -5.38
C VAL A 194 -9.08 11.40 -6.58
N ALA A 195 -9.55 10.89 -7.70
CA ALA A 195 -9.85 11.71 -8.86
C ALA A 195 -10.95 12.73 -8.52
N GLU A 196 -10.77 13.96 -8.93
CA GLU A 196 -11.80 14.99 -8.83
C GLU A 196 -12.90 14.68 -9.86
N SER A 197 -14.15 14.71 -9.42
CA SER A 197 -15.28 14.58 -10.34
C SER A 197 -15.27 15.78 -11.28
N THR A 198 -15.15 15.52 -12.57
CA THR A 198 -15.34 16.53 -13.64
C THR A 198 -16.79 16.93 -13.73
#